data_67ab40088bb8d0ab194ae67e69a42fe7
#
_entry.id   67ab40088bb8d0ab194ae67e69a42fe7
#
_cell.length_a   1.000
_cell.length_b   1.000
_cell.length_c   1.000
_cell.angle_alpha   90.00
_cell.angle_beta   90.00
_cell.angle_gamma   90.00
#
_symmetry.space_group_name_H-M   'P 1'
#
loop_
_entity.id
_entity.type
_entity.pdbx_description
1 polymer ?
#
loop_
_entity_poly.entity_id
_entity_poly.type
_entity_poly.pdbx_seq_one_letter_code
_entity_poly.pdbx_strand_id
1 'polypeptide(L)'
;MGRRIARRRIIRATIDGARIPREEKIAVEEPLEIRFNGTSFTTSMRTPGDDFDMVAGFLLAEGIISRTEHLVSMRYCAGTDEDGNQTFNVIDVQVGFGATAPDLSAARHVVTSSACGICGTNSIDEVSKKSSYALDPASGHLSVQTLLGLPDTLRDAQSLFSATGGVHAAGLFTTSGELLVLREDVGRHNAVDKVIGAALRERRLPLHDTVLQVSGRASFELVQKAAMAGIPVLSAVSAPSSLAVELAEETGLTLAGFSRGSTVNLYTHPDRVISGTNVSTIAPRKHPKSALTHALVEE
;
A
#
# COMPACT_ATOMS: atom_id res chain seq x y z
N MET A 1 12.32 -3.16 16.85
CA MET A 1 11.54 -3.70 15.71
C MET A 1 11.04 -5.09 16.05
N GLY A 2 9.75 -5.33 15.92
CA GLY A 2 9.14 -6.64 16.17
C GLY A 2 9.69 -7.75 15.25
N ARG A 3 9.60 -8.97 15.71
CA ARG A 3 10.04 -10.15 14.96
C ARG A 3 9.04 -10.45 13.84
N ARG A 4 9.47 -10.58 12.58
CA ARG A 4 8.60 -10.85 11.41
C ARG A 4 8.30 -12.35 11.18
N ILE A 5 9.14 -13.25 11.72
CA ILE A 5 9.06 -14.70 11.54
C ILE A 5 9.10 -15.38 12.91
N ALA A 6 8.13 -16.23 13.16
CA ALA A 6 8.12 -17.17 14.28
C ALA A 6 8.41 -18.59 13.79
N ARG A 7 9.01 -19.42 14.67
CA ARG A 7 9.23 -20.84 14.42
C ARG A 7 8.28 -21.65 15.29
N ARG A 8 7.64 -22.65 14.69
CA ARG A 8 6.70 -23.52 15.39
C ARG A 8 6.94 -24.97 15.01
N ARG A 9 6.84 -25.87 15.99
CA ARG A 9 6.78 -27.31 15.72
C ARG A 9 5.41 -27.64 15.16
N ILE A 10 5.39 -28.34 14.03
CA ILE A 10 4.18 -28.80 13.36
C ILE A 10 4.28 -30.30 13.05
N ILE A 11 3.17 -30.90 12.73
CA ILE A 11 3.10 -32.24 12.16
C ILE A 11 2.70 -32.14 10.69
N ARG A 12 3.56 -32.59 9.79
CA ARG A 12 3.22 -32.75 8.39
C ARG A 12 2.57 -34.13 8.21
N ALA A 13 1.31 -34.14 7.79
CA ALA A 13 0.63 -35.36 7.38
C ALA A 13 0.78 -35.55 5.87
N THR A 14 0.97 -36.79 5.44
CA THR A 14 1.06 -37.19 4.04
C THR A 14 -0.11 -38.09 3.65
N ILE A 15 -0.39 -38.26 2.35
CA ILE A 15 -1.53 -39.03 1.85
C ILE A 15 -1.43 -40.52 2.21
N ASP A 16 -0.22 -41.03 2.38
CA ASP A 16 0.06 -42.41 2.83
C ASP A 16 -0.08 -42.61 4.34
N GLY A 17 -0.54 -41.57 5.05
CA GLY A 17 -0.82 -41.60 6.49
C GLY A 17 0.38 -41.31 7.39
N ALA A 18 1.56 -41.05 6.84
CA ALA A 18 2.72 -40.71 7.66
C ALA A 18 2.52 -39.35 8.38
N ARG A 19 3.05 -39.24 9.62
CA ARG A 19 3.04 -38.03 10.44
C ARG A 19 4.46 -37.66 10.81
N ILE A 20 4.97 -36.58 10.21
CA ILE A 20 6.38 -36.19 10.31
C ILE A 20 6.48 -34.90 11.13
N PRO A 21 7.08 -34.92 12.34
CA PRO A 21 7.37 -33.70 13.07
C PRO A 21 8.39 -32.85 12.33
N ARG A 22 8.15 -31.54 12.22
CA ARG A 22 9.12 -30.59 11.65
C ARG A 22 8.97 -29.21 12.26
N GLU A 23 9.98 -28.38 12.08
CA GLU A 23 9.92 -26.96 12.38
C GLU A 23 9.44 -26.19 11.12
N GLU A 24 8.48 -25.29 11.31
CA GLU A 24 7.94 -24.42 10.25
C GLU A 24 8.19 -22.96 10.61
N LYS A 25 8.50 -22.15 9.60
CA LYS A 25 8.56 -20.68 9.71
C LYS A 25 7.19 -20.11 9.39
N ILE A 26 6.66 -19.30 10.28
CA ILE A 26 5.33 -18.70 10.16
C ILE A 26 5.49 -17.19 10.21
N ALA A 27 4.73 -16.45 9.36
CA ALA A 27 4.68 -15.00 9.44
C ALA A 27 4.06 -14.58 10.78
N VAL A 28 4.67 -13.58 11.42
CA VAL A 28 4.13 -13.02 12.65
C VAL A 28 3.00 -12.07 12.32
N GLU A 29 1.91 -12.18 13.08
CA GLU A 29 0.75 -11.30 13.04
C GLU A 29 0.53 -10.74 14.45
N GLU A 30 0.53 -9.42 14.59
CA GLU A 30 0.37 -8.72 15.86
C GLU A 30 -0.53 -7.50 15.68
N PRO A 31 -1.29 -7.08 16.71
CA PRO A 31 -2.05 -5.84 16.67
C PRO A 31 -1.12 -4.63 16.60
N LEU A 32 -1.56 -3.58 15.91
CA LEU A 32 -0.99 -2.25 15.97
C LEU A 32 -2.11 -1.26 16.25
N GLU A 33 -2.06 -0.61 17.39
CA GLU A 33 -2.99 0.46 17.76
C GLU A 33 -2.44 1.80 17.23
N ILE A 34 -3.29 2.55 16.55
CA ILE A 34 -3.01 3.91 16.10
C ILE A 34 -3.74 4.88 17.02
N ARG A 35 -3.03 5.84 17.57
CA ARG A 35 -3.55 6.90 18.44
C ARG A 35 -3.34 8.28 17.83
N PHE A 36 -4.22 9.20 18.14
CA PHE A 36 -4.05 10.63 17.87
C PHE A 36 -3.98 11.39 19.18
N ASN A 37 -2.84 12.04 19.44
CA ASN A 37 -2.60 12.78 20.68
C ASN A 37 -2.94 11.96 21.94
N GLY A 38 -2.56 10.70 21.96
CA GLY A 38 -2.80 9.75 23.04
C GLY A 38 -4.18 9.08 23.05
N THR A 39 -5.14 9.53 22.22
CA THR A 39 -6.48 8.93 22.12
C THR A 39 -6.49 7.81 21.08
N SER A 40 -7.01 6.64 21.46
CA SER A 40 -7.15 5.48 20.58
C SER A 40 -8.06 5.81 19.39
N PHE A 41 -7.60 5.48 18.17
CA PHE A 41 -8.36 5.67 16.94
C PHE A 41 -8.78 4.34 16.31
N THR A 42 -7.82 3.45 16.07
CA THR A 42 -8.09 2.13 15.48
C THR A 42 -6.99 1.14 15.82
N THR A 43 -7.29 -0.15 15.70
CA THR A 43 -6.32 -1.23 15.82
C THR A 43 -6.37 -2.10 14.58
N SER A 44 -5.22 -2.38 13.97
CA SER A 44 -5.09 -3.25 12.79
C SER A 44 -4.16 -4.41 13.10
N MET A 45 -4.51 -5.61 12.61
CA MET A 45 -3.60 -6.77 12.63
C MET A 45 -2.61 -6.65 11.48
N ARG A 46 -1.30 -6.74 11.79
CA ARG A 46 -0.24 -6.56 10.79
C ARG A 46 0.95 -7.48 11.00
N THR A 47 1.77 -7.68 9.99
CA THR A 47 3.14 -8.17 10.17
C THR A 47 4.03 -7.03 10.67
N PRO A 48 4.74 -7.19 11.81
CA PRO A 48 5.64 -6.16 12.34
C PRO A 48 6.68 -5.68 11.34
N GLY A 49 7.04 -4.41 11.44
CA GLY A 49 7.98 -3.71 10.56
C GLY A 49 7.30 -2.83 9.52
N ASP A 50 8.00 -1.76 9.15
CA ASP A 50 7.49 -0.70 8.27
C ASP A 50 6.19 -0.05 8.81
N ASP A 51 6.01 -0.03 10.13
CA ASP A 51 4.75 0.36 10.78
C ASP A 51 4.46 1.87 10.59
N PHE A 52 5.49 2.72 10.56
CA PHE A 52 5.30 4.14 10.24
C PHE A 52 4.86 4.36 8.79
N ASP A 53 5.35 3.53 7.86
CA ASP A 53 4.88 3.54 6.47
C ASP A 53 3.41 3.12 6.44
N MET A 54 3.05 2.02 7.13
CA MET A 54 1.67 1.54 7.20
C MET A 54 0.72 2.63 7.73
N VAL A 55 1.08 3.28 8.83
CA VAL A 55 0.27 4.34 9.44
C VAL A 55 0.13 5.53 8.49
N ALA A 56 1.21 5.99 7.87
CA ALA A 56 1.19 7.12 6.95
C ALA A 56 0.30 6.84 5.72
N GLY A 57 0.38 5.64 5.13
CA GLY A 57 -0.46 5.23 4.01
C GLY A 57 -1.93 5.08 4.39
N PHE A 58 -2.20 4.51 5.55
CA PHE A 58 -3.56 4.42 6.10
C PHE A 58 -4.18 5.82 6.27
N LEU A 59 -3.47 6.76 6.88
CA LEU A 59 -3.96 8.14 7.09
C LEU A 59 -4.25 8.87 5.77
N LEU A 60 -3.44 8.63 4.73
CA LEU A 60 -3.67 9.15 3.39
C LEU A 60 -4.95 8.54 2.79
N ALA A 61 -5.11 7.22 2.88
CA ALA A 61 -6.26 6.51 2.35
C ALA A 61 -7.59 6.93 3.00
N GLU A 62 -7.55 7.25 4.31
CA GLU A 62 -8.70 7.76 5.05
C GLU A 62 -8.93 9.27 4.82
N GLY A 63 -8.09 9.95 4.03
CA GLY A 63 -8.20 11.39 3.76
C GLY A 63 -7.90 12.29 4.96
N ILE A 64 -7.28 11.74 6.00
CA ILE A 64 -6.84 12.50 7.19
C ILE A 64 -5.67 13.41 6.82
N ILE A 65 -4.78 12.90 5.98
CA ILE A 65 -3.66 13.67 5.43
C ILE A 65 -3.68 13.59 3.90
N SER A 66 -3.07 14.57 3.22
CA SER A 66 -2.87 14.53 1.76
C SER A 66 -1.41 14.72 1.35
N ARG A 67 -0.53 15.09 2.26
CA ARG A 67 0.90 15.34 2.00
C ARG A 67 1.72 15.15 3.28
N THR A 68 3.03 15.00 3.11
CA THR A 68 3.96 14.72 4.21
C THR A 68 3.95 15.79 5.30
N GLU A 69 3.76 17.06 4.91
CA GLU A 69 3.77 18.22 5.83
C GLU A 69 2.61 18.18 6.84
N HIS A 70 1.56 17.40 6.56
CA HIS A 70 0.47 17.18 7.52
C HIS A 70 0.87 16.26 8.68
N LEU A 71 1.94 15.46 8.54
CA LEU A 71 2.49 14.63 9.62
C LEU A 71 3.51 15.42 10.42
N VAL A 72 3.17 15.81 11.66
CA VAL A 72 4.10 16.48 12.57
C VAL A 72 5.03 15.47 13.23
N SER A 73 4.47 14.40 13.78
CA SER A 73 5.25 13.32 14.36
C SER A 73 4.50 11.98 14.36
N MET A 74 5.25 10.90 14.33
CA MET A 74 4.81 9.53 14.61
C MET A 74 5.83 8.90 15.55
N ARG A 75 5.37 8.32 16.63
CA ARG A 75 6.26 7.69 17.61
C ARG A 75 5.63 6.41 18.18
N TYR A 76 6.46 5.42 18.46
CA TYR A 76 6.02 4.31 19.27
C TYR A 76 5.78 4.76 20.71
N CYS A 77 4.65 4.38 21.27
CA CYS A 77 4.40 4.53 22.69
C CYS A 77 4.90 3.30 23.44
N ALA A 78 5.39 3.48 24.66
CA ALA A 78 5.85 2.40 25.50
C ALA A 78 4.65 1.49 25.87
N GLY A 79 4.60 0.30 25.25
CA GLY A 79 3.85 -0.84 25.72
C GLY A 79 4.86 -1.91 26.13
N THR A 80 4.63 -2.59 27.24
CA THR A 80 5.46 -3.73 27.67
C THR A 80 4.59 -4.99 27.67
N ASP A 81 5.20 -6.11 27.28
CA ASP A 81 4.62 -7.43 27.50
C ASP A 81 4.73 -7.86 28.98
N GLU A 82 4.25 -9.07 29.30
CA GLU A 82 4.30 -9.63 30.65
C GLU A 82 5.74 -9.80 31.17
N ASP A 83 6.71 -9.89 30.28
CA ASP A 83 8.14 -10.02 30.57
C ASP A 83 8.86 -8.65 30.66
N GLY A 84 8.13 -7.53 30.48
CA GLY A 84 8.65 -6.17 30.52
C GLY A 84 9.36 -5.70 29.23
N ASN A 85 9.30 -6.47 28.13
CA ASN A 85 9.88 -6.06 26.86
C ASN A 85 8.96 -5.09 26.12
N GLN A 86 9.55 -4.13 25.41
CA GLN A 86 8.78 -3.18 24.61
C GLN A 86 8.09 -3.87 23.42
N THR A 87 6.77 -3.73 23.31
CA THR A 87 5.96 -4.43 22.30
C THR A 87 5.95 -3.75 20.94
N PHE A 88 6.19 -2.44 20.85
CA PHE A 88 6.08 -1.65 19.60
C PHE A 88 4.72 -1.77 18.90
N ASN A 89 3.66 -1.99 19.66
CA ASN A 89 2.32 -2.23 19.14
C ASN A 89 1.37 -1.01 19.27
N VAL A 90 1.90 0.15 19.61
CA VAL A 90 1.15 1.42 19.71
C VAL A 90 1.93 2.52 19.04
N ILE A 91 1.33 3.20 18.07
CA ILE A 91 1.87 4.40 17.43
C ILE A 91 0.95 5.58 17.73
N ASP A 92 1.51 6.63 18.34
CA ASP A 92 0.85 7.91 18.51
C ASP A 92 1.24 8.86 17.39
N VAL A 93 0.24 9.46 16.76
CA VAL A 93 0.37 10.35 15.61
C VAL A 93 -0.04 11.76 16.02
N GLN A 94 0.74 12.73 15.59
CA GLN A 94 0.38 14.13 15.63
C GLN A 94 0.28 14.68 14.21
N VAL A 95 -0.87 15.23 13.86
CA VAL A 95 -1.11 15.88 12.58
C VAL A 95 -1.15 17.39 12.75
N GLY A 96 -0.70 18.11 11.73
CA GLY A 96 -0.58 19.56 11.74
C GLY A 96 -1.66 20.25 10.91
N PHE A 97 -1.40 21.54 10.66
CA PHE A 97 -2.30 22.39 9.89
C PHE A 97 -2.57 21.82 8.49
N GLY A 98 -3.85 21.82 8.09
CA GLY A 98 -4.30 21.29 6.79
C GLY A 98 -4.65 19.81 6.79
N ALA A 99 -4.38 19.06 7.87
CA ALA A 99 -4.92 17.73 8.07
C ALA A 99 -6.40 17.80 8.47
N THR A 100 -7.17 16.79 8.06
CA THR A 100 -8.54 16.61 8.54
C THR A 100 -8.49 15.88 9.87
N ALA A 101 -9.00 16.50 10.95
CA ALA A 101 -9.05 15.82 12.24
C ALA A 101 -9.97 14.59 12.14
N PRO A 102 -9.53 13.39 12.56
CA PRO A 102 -10.40 12.23 12.58
C PRO A 102 -11.52 12.43 13.61
N ASP A 103 -12.72 11.95 13.27
CA ASP A 103 -13.82 11.90 14.24
C ASP A 103 -13.56 10.80 15.28
N LEU A 104 -12.97 11.19 16.40
CA LEU A 104 -12.67 10.27 17.50
C LEU A 104 -13.93 9.83 18.26
N SER A 105 -15.10 10.50 18.10
CA SER A 105 -16.36 10.07 18.69
C SER A 105 -16.94 8.84 17.99
N ALA A 106 -16.63 8.69 16.70
CA ALA A 106 -16.93 7.49 15.91
C ALA A 106 -15.84 6.41 16.02
N ALA A 107 -14.77 6.66 16.79
CA ALA A 107 -13.69 5.71 17.02
C ALA A 107 -14.27 4.40 17.57
N ARG A 108 -14.42 3.43 16.70
CA ARG A 108 -14.92 2.12 17.06
C ARG A 108 -13.76 1.37 17.69
N HIS A 109 -13.96 0.85 18.89
CA HIS A 109 -13.13 -0.22 19.47
C HIS A 109 -13.27 -1.52 18.64
N VAL A 110 -13.27 -1.38 17.30
CA VAL A 110 -13.35 -2.51 16.38
C VAL A 110 -11.93 -2.83 15.95
N VAL A 111 -11.47 -3.99 16.40
CA VAL A 111 -10.29 -4.62 15.78
C VAL A 111 -10.66 -4.79 14.31
N THR A 112 -10.12 -3.94 13.46
CA THR A 112 -10.21 -4.13 12.00
C THR A 112 -9.38 -5.35 11.68
N SER A 113 -10.06 -6.47 11.40
CA SER A 113 -9.38 -7.61 10.81
C SER A 113 -8.79 -7.15 9.47
N SER A 114 -7.64 -7.70 9.09
CA SER A 114 -6.97 -7.44 7.80
C SER A 114 -7.84 -7.63 6.55
N ALA A 115 -9.10 -8.03 6.74
CA ALA A 115 -10.11 -8.26 5.71
C ALA A 115 -11.16 -7.15 5.57
N CYS A 116 -11.21 -6.15 6.48
CA CYS A 116 -12.24 -5.12 6.48
C CYS A 116 -11.57 -3.73 6.56
N GLY A 117 -11.43 -3.06 5.41
CA GLY A 117 -10.71 -1.81 5.24
C GLY A 117 -11.57 -0.54 5.30
N ILE A 118 -12.90 -0.63 5.52
CA ILE A 118 -13.78 0.56 5.48
C ILE A 118 -14.08 1.02 6.90
N CYS A 119 -13.39 2.03 7.37
CA CYS A 119 -13.77 2.84 8.51
C CYS A 119 -14.48 4.12 8.02
N GLY A 120 -15.79 4.07 7.85
CA GLY A 120 -16.62 5.28 7.95
C GLY A 120 -17.10 5.96 6.69
N THR A 121 -16.73 5.53 5.47
CA THR A 121 -17.31 6.08 4.22
C THR A 121 -17.92 4.97 3.39
N ASN A 122 -19.22 5.09 3.12
CA ASN A 122 -20.01 4.04 2.48
C ASN A 122 -20.40 4.35 1.03
N SER A 123 -19.83 5.39 0.40
CA SER A 123 -20.17 5.73 -0.97
C SER A 123 -18.97 6.04 -1.85
N ILE A 124 -19.04 5.62 -3.10
CA ILE A 124 -18.11 5.93 -4.18
C ILE A 124 -17.92 7.45 -4.31
N ASP A 125 -19.03 8.21 -4.21
CA ASP A 125 -19.04 9.68 -4.25
C ASP A 125 -18.15 10.35 -3.20
N GLU A 126 -17.98 9.76 -2.03
CA GLU A 126 -17.13 10.33 -0.98
C GLU A 126 -15.65 10.12 -1.27
N VAL A 127 -15.29 9.02 -1.91
CA VAL A 127 -13.89 8.73 -2.27
C VAL A 127 -13.42 9.66 -3.38
N SER A 128 -14.20 9.83 -4.44
CA SER A 128 -13.86 10.73 -5.55
C SER A 128 -13.75 12.20 -5.10
N LYS A 129 -14.52 12.60 -4.08
CA LYS A 129 -14.47 13.96 -3.51
C LYS A 129 -13.29 14.18 -2.54
N LYS A 130 -12.69 13.11 -2.00
CA LYS A 130 -11.62 13.22 -1.00
C LYS A 130 -10.22 13.20 -1.58
N SER A 131 -10.04 12.66 -2.79
CA SER A 131 -8.71 12.62 -3.41
C SER A 131 -8.21 14.04 -3.73
N SER A 132 -7.02 14.37 -3.20
CA SER A 132 -6.32 15.62 -3.54
C SER A 132 -5.59 15.54 -4.88
N TYR A 133 -5.57 14.38 -5.51
CA TYR A 133 -4.81 14.09 -6.73
C TYR A 133 -5.71 13.54 -7.82
N ALA A 134 -6.02 14.38 -8.82
CA ALA A 134 -6.72 13.92 -10.02
C ALA A 134 -5.78 13.06 -10.86
N LEU A 135 -6.28 11.94 -11.39
CA LEU A 135 -5.50 11.08 -12.28
C LEU A 135 -5.48 11.70 -13.68
N ASP A 136 -4.29 12.09 -14.15
CA ASP A 136 -4.10 12.62 -15.50
C ASP A 136 -4.20 11.47 -16.52
N PRO A 137 -5.12 11.53 -17.50
CA PRO A 137 -5.19 10.52 -18.56
C PRO A 137 -3.88 10.36 -19.35
N ALA A 138 -3.05 11.41 -19.40
CA ALA A 138 -1.76 11.40 -20.08
C ALA A 138 -0.61 10.78 -19.25
N SER A 139 -0.86 10.34 -18.01
CA SER A 139 0.13 9.74 -17.12
C SER A 139 0.01 8.22 -17.03
N GLY A 140 1.08 7.55 -16.60
CA GLY A 140 1.07 6.12 -16.30
C GLY A 140 1.05 5.18 -17.52
N HIS A 141 1.43 5.66 -18.70
CA HIS A 141 1.49 4.80 -19.90
C HIS A 141 2.61 3.77 -19.80
N LEU A 142 2.29 2.51 -20.09
CA LEU A 142 3.25 1.41 -20.08
C LEU A 142 2.94 0.38 -21.17
N SER A 143 3.94 -0.45 -21.52
CA SER A 143 3.71 -1.55 -22.45
C SER A 143 3.00 -2.72 -21.76
N VAL A 144 2.21 -3.47 -22.53
CA VAL A 144 1.61 -4.72 -22.03
C VAL A 144 2.69 -5.71 -21.56
N GLN A 145 3.84 -5.72 -22.22
CA GLN A 145 4.96 -6.57 -21.83
C GLN A 145 5.52 -6.18 -20.45
N THR A 146 5.70 -4.87 -20.19
CA THR A 146 6.08 -4.39 -18.86
C THR A 146 5.07 -4.83 -17.82
N LEU A 147 3.77 -4.58 -18.07
CA LEU A 147 2.69 -4.93 -17.15
C LEU A 147 2.69 -6.42 -16.78
N LEU A 148 2.89 -7.30 -17.75
CA LEU A 148 2.97 -8.75 -17.55
C LEU A 148 4.20 -9.21 -16.78
N GLY A 149 5.30 -8.47 -16.81
CA GLY A 149 6.53 -8.78 -16.05
C GLY A 149 6.47 -8.40 -14.57
N LEU A 150 5.54 -7.48 -14.16
CA LEU A 150 5.50 -6.97 -12.80
C LEU A 150 5.20 -8.06 -11.74
N PRO A 151 4.28 -9.01 -11.96
CA PRO A 151 4.00 -10.05 -10.97
C PRO A 151 5.20 -10.93 -10.64
N ASP A 152 5.99 -11.30 -11.65
CA ASP A 152 7.19 -12.13 -11.47
C ASP A 152 8.28 -11.34 -10.74
N THR A 153 8.54 -10.09 -11.15
CA THR A 153 9.48 -9.19 -10.45
C THR A 153 9.06 -8.99 -8.98
N LEU A 154 7.78 -8.79 -8.72
CA LEU A 154 7.25 -8.69 -7.35
C LEU A 154 7.51 -9.99 -6.58
N ARG A 155 7.21 -11.14 -7.19
CA ARG A 155 7.33 -12.46 -6.57
C ARG A 155 8.77 -12.80 -6.21
N ASP A 156 9.72 -12.50 -7.07
CA ASP A 156 11.15 -12.74 -6.86
C ASP A 156 11.72 -11.89 -5.70
N ALA A 157 11.18 -10.70 -5.50
CA ALA A 157 11.60 -9.80 -4.43
C ALA A 157 10.95 -10.12 -3.05
N GLN A 158 9.94 -10.99 -2.97
CA GLN A 158 9.21 -11.34 -1.75
C GLN A 158 9.99 -12.28 -0.83
N SER A 159 10.81 -11.73 0.05
CA SER A 159 11.65 -12.51 0.97
C SER A 159 10.85 -13.18 2.10
N LEU A 160 9.88 -12.48 2.69
CA LEU A 160 9.07 -13.01 3.78
C LEU A 160 8.09 -14.08 3.28
N PHE A 161 7.46 -13.86 2.12
CA PHE A 161 6.63 -14.88 1.49
C PHE A 161 7.44 -16.14 1.16
N SER A 162 8.64 -16.00 0.60
CA SER A 162 9.52 -17.11 0.27
C SER A 162 9.93 -17.92 1.51
N ALA A 163 10.02 -17.26 2.67
CA ALA A 163 10.36 -17.92 3.94
C ALA A 163 9.15 -18.58 4.61
N THR A 164 7.92 -18.04 4.46
CA THR A 164 6.75 -18.42 5.29
C THR A 164 5.53 -18.83 4.49
N GLY A 165 5.39 -18.38 3.25
CA GLY A 165 4.19 -18.58 2.42
C GLY A 165 2.94 -17.84 2.90
N GLY A 166 3.00 -17.07 4.00
CA GLY A 166 1.84 -16.57 4.75
C GLY A 166 1.57 -15.08 4.67
N VAL A 167 2.09 -14.36 3.66
CA VAL A 167 1.90 -12.92 3.52
C VAL A 167 1.49 -12.51 2.11
N HIS A 168 0.87 -11.35 2.00
CA HIS A 168 0.65 -10.62 0.77
C HIS A 168 1.80 -9.64 0.50
N ALA A 169 1.90 -9.19 -0.74
CA ALA A 169 2.82 -8.12 -1.13
C ALA A 169 2.14 -7.07 -2.00
N ALA A 170 2.67 -5.86 -1.90
CA ALA A 170 2.45 -4.78 -2.85
C ALA A 170 3.80 -4.22 -3.30
N GLY A 171 3.90 -3.84 -4.57
CA GLY A 171 5.07 -3.19 -5.15
C GLY A 171 4.68 -1.96 -5.94
N LEU A 172 5.43 -0.89 -5.75
CA LEU A 172 5.36 0.31 -6.58
C LEU A 172 6.45 0.23 -7.63
N PHE A 173 6.06 0.38 -8.89
CA PHE A 173 6.95 0.28 -10.04
C PHE A 173 6.92 1.55 -10.86
N THR A 174 8.00 1.84 -11.57
CA THR A 174 7.96 2.79 -12.69
C THR A 174 7.15 2.21 -13.86
N THR A 175 6.77 3.06 -14.81
CA THR A 175 6.13 2.61 -16.07
C THR A 175 7.06 1.80 -16.96
N SER A 176 8.38 1.81 -16.70
CA SER A 176 9.38 0.93 -17.35
C SER A 176 9.55 -0.42 -16.66
N GLY A 177 8.89 -0.65 -15.52
CA GLY A 177 8.93 -1.93 -14.78
C GLY A 177 10.02 -2.02 -13.71
N GLU A 178 10.69 -0.92 -13.37
CA GLU A 178 11.62 -0.88 -12.25
C GLU A 178 10.88 -0.88 -10.91
N LEU A 179 11.25 -1.77 -9.99
CA LEU A 179 10.70 -1.85 -8.64
C LEU A 179 11.26 -0.73 -7.75
N LEU A 180 10.41 0.18 -7.33
CA LEU A 180 10.77 1.32 -6.47
C LEU A 180 10.63 1.00 -4.98
N VAL A 181 9.52 0.37 -4.61
CA VAL A 181 9.19 0.03 -3.22
C VAL A 181 8.48 -1.31 -3.21
N LEU A 182 8.87 -2.22 -2.31
CA LEU A 182 8.15 -3.45 -2.01
C LEU A 182 7.84 -3.51 -0.51
N ARG A 183 6.63 -3.92 -0.17
CA ARG A 183 6.23 -4.22 1.21
C ARG A 183 5.42 -5.50 1.28
N GLU A 184 5.66 -6.27 2.34
CA GLU A 184 4.97 -7.52 2.64
C GLU A 184 4.23 -7.42 3.97
N ASP A 185 3.01 -7.97 4.02
CA ASP A 185 2.18 -8.02 5.23
C ASP A 185 1.20 -9.19 5.16
N VAL A 186 0.75 -9.71 6.30
CA VAL A 186 -0.35 -10.71 6.37
C VAL A 186 -1.65 -10.13 5.79
N GLY A 187 -1.85 -8.81 5.87
CA GLY A 187 -2.97 -8.07 5.31
C GLY A 187 -2.63 -7.42 3.98
N ARG A 188 -3.36 -7.75 2.90
CA ARG A 188 -3.13 -7.13 1.58
C ARG A 188 -3.32 -5.60 1.60
N HIS A 189 -4.25 -5.08 2.42
CA HIS A 189 -4.49 -3.64 2.58
C HIS A 189 -3.29 -2.96 3.25
N ASN A 190 -2.76 -3.58 4.31
CA ASN A 190 -1.57 -3.09 5.00
C ASN A 190 -0.33 -3.08 4.10
N ALA A 191 -0.17 -4.10 3.23
CA ALA A 191 0.94 -4.12 2.27
C ALA A 191 0.89 -2.89 1.33
N VAL A 192 -0.31 -2.51 0.86
CA VAL A 192 -0.52 -1.32 0.03
C VAL A 192 -0.30 -0.04 0.84
N ASP A 193 -0.83 0.04 2.07
CA ASP A 193 -0.59 1.18 2.96
C ASP A 193 0.91 1.39 3.20
N LYS A 194 1.66 0.31 3.48
CA LYS A 194 3.11 0.39 3.65
C LYS A 194 3.83 0.93 2.41
N VAL A 195 3.42 0.52 1.21
CA VAL A 195 4.00 1.02 -0.05
C VAL A 195 3.71 2.50 -0.26
N ILE A 196 2.46 2.90 -0.13
CA ILE A 196 2.01 4.29 -0.32
C ILE A 196 2.63 5.19 0.75
N GLY A 197 2.63 4.74 2.00
CA GLY A 197 3.19 5.50 3.10
C GLY A 197 4.69 5.69 3.00
N ALA A 198 5.45 4.70 2.49
CA ALA A 198 6.86 4.87 2.19
C ALA A 198 7.07 6.00 1.17
N ALA A 199 6.31 5.99 0.06
CA ALA A 199 6.39 7.03 -0.96
C ALA A 199 5.97 8.41 -0.43
N LEU A 200 4.92 8.48 0.41
CA LEU A 200 4.49 9.72 1.06
C LEU A 200 5.62 10.30 1.94
N ARG A 201 6.22 9.47 2.80
CA ARG A 201 7.29 9.92 3.71
C ARG A 201 8.55 10.35 2.97
N GLU A 202 8.79 9.80 1.79
CA GLU A 202 9.84 10.22 0.85
C GLU A 202 9.45 11.45 0.00
N ARG A 203 8.27 12.06 0.25
CA ARG A 203 7.76 13.23 -0.49
C ARG A 203 7.59 13.01 -1.99
N ARG A 204 7.19 11.80 -2.38
CA ARG A 204 7.06 11.40 -3.79
C ARG A 204 5.64 11.53 -4.34
N LEU A 205 4.66 11.90 -3.52
CA LEU A 205 3.29 12.12 -3.99
C LEU A 205 3.17 13.41 -4.82
N PRO A 206 2.31 13.42 -5.85
CA PRO A 206 1.50 12.32 -6.37
C PRO A 206 2.31 11.33 -7.23
N LEU A 207 1.85 10.06 -7.29
CA LEU A 207 2.55 8.94 -7.93
C LEU A 207 2.08 8.73 -9.39
N HIS A 208 2.02 9.78 -10.20
CA HIS A 208 1.40 9.81 -11.53
C HIS A 208 2.06 8.88 -12.55
N ASP A 209 3.38 8.65 -12.47
CA ASP A 209 4.13 7.83 -13.42
C ASP A 209 4.53 6.49 -12.82
N THR A 210 3.61 5.89 -12.04
CA THR A 210 3.86 4.62 -11.37
C THR A 210 2.74 3.61 -11.58
N VAL A 211 3.06 2.35 -11.31
CA VAL A 211 2.14 1.22 -11.31
C VAL A 211 2.18 0.55 -9.95
N LEU A 212 1.01 0.32 -9.36
CA LEU A 212 0.88 -0.49 -8.15
C LEU A 212 0.56 -1.93 -8.54
N GLN A 213 1.47 -2.87 -8.27
CA GLN A 213 1.26 -4.30 -8.45
C GLN A 213 0.94 -4.95 -7.11
N VAL A 214 -0.14 -5.73 -7.03
CA VAL A 214 -0.51 -6.47 -5.82
C VAL A 214 -0.54 -7.98 -6.06
N SER A 215 -0.14 -8.76 -5.05
CA SER A 215 -0.08 -10.22 -5.10
C SER A 215 -1.44 -10.91 -4.95
N GLY A 216 -2.49 -10.15 -4.63
CA GLY A 216 -3.82 -10.65 -4.33
C GLY A 216 -4.90 -10.18 -5.31
N ARG A 217 -6.16 -10.15 -4.82
CA ARG A 217 -7.31 -9.60 -5.53
C ARG A 217 -7.30 -8.07 -5.43
N ALA A 218 -7.84 -7.38 -6.44
CA ALA A 218 -8.13 -5.95 -6.36
C ALA A 218 -9.52 -5.75 -5.74
N SER A 219 -9.58 -5.18 -4.53
CA SER A 219 -10.82 -4.77 -3.87
C SER A 219 -11.05 -3.28 -4.05
N PHE A 220 -12.26 -2.83 -3.74
CA PHE A 220 -12.63 -1.41 -3.69
C PHE A 220 -11.58 -0.58 -2.94
N GLU A 221 -11.20 -1.02 -1.73
CA GLU A 221 -10.26 -0.28 -0.88
C GLU A 221 -8.87 -0.16 -1.51
N LEU A 222 -8.41 -1.16 -2.28
CA LEU A 222 -7.10 -1.06 -2.94
C LEU A 222 -7.14 -0.04 -4.08
N VAL A 223 -8.24 0.03 -4.84
CA VAL A 223 -8.45 1.08 -5.84
C VAL A 223 -8.52 2.46 -5.19
N GLN A 224 -9.27 2.58 -4.09
CA GLN A 224 -9.33 3.81 -3.30
C GLN A 224 -7.94 4.28 -2.85
N LYS A 225 -7.15 3.39 -2.26
CA LYS A 225 -5.79 3.70 -1.80
C LYS A 225 -4.90 4.16 -2.96
N ALA A 226 -4.97 3.49 -4.11
CA ALA A 226 -4.22 3.87 -5.30
C ALA A 226 -4.63 5.26 -5.82
N ALA A 227 -5.93 5.52 -5.94
CA ALA A 227 -6.47 6.82 -6.37
C ALA A 227 -6.09 7.95 -5.40
N MET A 228 -6.17 7.71 -4.07
CA MET A 228 -5.77 8.68 -3.04
C MET A 228 -4.29 9.05 -3.10
N ALA A 229 -3.44 8.17 -3.62
CA ALA A 229 -2.00 8.42 -3.81
C ALA A 229 -1.66 8.98 -5.20
N GLY A 230 -2.63 9.14 -6.10
CA GLY A 230 -2.42 9.59 -7.48
C GLY A 230 -1.76 8.53 -8.37
N ILE A 231 -1.96 7.23 -8.08
CA ILE A 231 -1.43 6.11 -8.87
C ILE A 231 -2.42 5.80 -10.01
N PRO A 232 -2.02 5.94 -11.28
CA PRO A 232 -2.94 5.80 -12.41
C PRO A 232 -3.20 4.34 -12.82
N VAL A 233 -2.38 3.38 -12.38
CA VAL A 233 -2.48 1.97 -12.78
C VAL A 233 -2.39 1.06 -11.57
N LEU A 234 -3.40 0.21 -11.36
CA LEU A 234 -3.41 -0.88 -10.40
C LEU A 234 -3.47 -2.23 -11.13
N SER A 235 -2.48 -3.07 -10.91
CA SER A 235 -2.40 -4.43 -11.44
C SER A 235 -2.50 -5.47 -10.32
N ALA A 236 -3.32 -6.48 -10.53
CA ALA A 236 -3.56 -7.57 -9.59
C ALA A 236 -3.36 -8.94 -10.24
N VAL A 237 -2.76 -9.89 -9.50
CA VAL A 237 -2.58 -11.28 -9.94
C VAL A 237 -3.92 -12.01 -10.08
N SER A 238 -4.95 -11.56 -9.36
CA SER A 238 -6.28 -12.17 -9.33
C SER A 238 -7.38 -11.18 -9.75
N ALA A 239 -8.64 -11.57 -9.56
CA ALA A 239 -9.81 -10.81 -10.01
C ALA A 239 -10.03 -9.51 -9.20
N PRO A 240 -10.58 -8.45 -9.83
CA PRO A 240 -11.20 -7.35 -9.12
C PRO A 240 -12.62 -7.70 -8.65
N SER A 241 -13.14 -6.93 -7.69
CA SER A 241 -14.58 -6.89 -7.38
C SER A 241 -15.31 -5.93 -8.32
N SER A 242 -16.65 -6.05 -8.43
CA SER A 242 -17.46 -5.12 -9.24
C SER A 242 -17.31 -3.68 -8.77
N LEU A 243 -17.39 -3.46 -7.47
CA LEU A 243 -17.24 -2.11 -6.88
C LEU A 243 -15.83 -1.54 -7.11
N ALA A 244 -14.79 -2.37 -7.19
CA ALA A 244 -13.44 -1.94 -7.56
C ALA A 244 -13.38 -1.45 -9.02
N VAL A 245 -14.11 -2.12 -9.92
CA VAL A 245 -14.20 -1.71 -11.34
C VAL A 245 -14.95 -0.38 -11.46
N GLU A 246 -16.08 -0.23 -10.76
CA GLU A 246 -16.88 0.99 -10.75
C GLU A 246 -16.06 2.19 -10.27
N LEU A 247 -15.38 2.07 -9.12
CA LEU A 247 -14.52 3.13 -8.59
C LEU A 247 -13.33 3.45 -9.53
N ALA A 248 -12.72 2.42 -10.14
CA ALA A 248 -11.61 2.63 -11.07
C ALA A 248 -12.06 3.40 -12.32
N GLU A 249 -13.28 3.12 -12.84
CA GLU A 249 -13.86 3.85 -13.95
C GLU A 249 -14.11 5.32 -13.60
N GLU A 250 -14.73 5.58 -12.43
CA GLU A 250 -15.03 6.93 -11.97
C GLU A 250 -13.79 7.78 -11.70
N THR A 251 -12.76 7.18 -11.12
CA THR A 251 -11.53 7.89 -10.77
C THR A 251 -10.55 8.03 -11.93
N GLY A 252 -10.81 7.40 -13.07
CA GLY A 252 -9.90 7.39 -14.21
C GLY A 252 -8.68 6.48 -14.03
N LEU A 253 -8.75 5.46 -13.13
CA LEU A 253 -7.67 4.52 -12.85
C LEU A 253 -7.74 3.32 -13.82
N THR A 254 -6.61 2.95 -14.42
CA THR A 254 -6.50 1.70 -15.17
C THR A 254 -6.43 0.51 -14.22
N LEU A 255 -7.45 -0.34 -14.25
CA LEU A 255 -7.53 -1.54 -13.43
C LEU A 255 -7.23 -2.77 -14.28
N ALA A 256 -6.14 -3.46 -13.94
CA ALA A 256 -5.73 -4.71 -14.55
C ALA A 256 -5.88 -5.87 -13.55
N GLY A 257 -6.40 -6.98 -14.02
CA GLY A 257 -6.54 -8.20 -13.21
C GLY A 257 -6.11 -9.44 -13.97
N PHE A 258 -5.96 -10.56 -13.23
CA PHE A 258 -5.43 -11.81 -13.76
C PHE A 258 -4.08 -11.63 -14.48
N SER A 259 -3.29 -10.63 -14.04
CA SER A 259 -1.96 -10.36 -14.58
C SER A 259 -1.01 -11.49 -14.19
N ARG A 260 -0.79 -12.43 -15.11
CA ARG A 260 0.07 -13.59 -14.92
C ARG A 260 0.44 -14.26 -16.24
N GLY A 261 1.66 -14.78 -16.32
CA GLY A 261 2.13 -15.45 -17.54
C GLY A 261 2.07 -14.50 -18.75
N SER A 262 1.29 -14.83 -19.76
CA SER A 262 1.21 -14.10 -21.03
C SER A 262 -0.09 -13.31 -21.22
N THR A 263 -0.96 -13.21 -20.20
CA THR A 263 -2.28 -12.57 -20.32
C THR A 263 -2.59 -11.65 -19.15
N VAL A 264 -3.35 -10.61 -19.43
CA VAL A 264 -3.91 -9.68 -18.46
C VAL A 264 -5.27 -9.19 -18.94
N ASN A 265 -6.23 -9.03 -18.03
CA ASN A 265 -7.52 -8.43 -18.33
C ASN A 265 -7.49 -6.96 -17.92
N LEU A 266 -7.79 -6.07 -18.85
CA LEU A 266 -7.95 -4.63 -18.60
C LEU A 266 -9.44 -4.34 -18.42
N TYR A 267 -9.82 -3.87 -17.24
CA TYR A 267 -11.22 -3.64 -16.86
C TYR A 267 -11.64 -2.21 -17.10
N THR A 268 -10.74 -1.23 -16.90
CA THR A 268 -11.00 0.19 -17.05
C THR A 268 -9.81 0.88 -17.72
N HIS A 269 -10.07 1.96 -18.46
CA HIS A 269 -9.08 2.85 -19.09
C HIS A 269 -7.91 2.10 -19.77
N PRO A 270 -8.20 1.19 -20.75
CA PRO A 270 -7.18 0.31 -21.35
C PRO A 270 -6.14 1.08 -22.18
N ASP A 271 -6.41 2.32 -22.57
CA ASP A 271 -5.57 3.13 -23.45
C ASP A 271 -4.20 3.47 -22.83
N ARG A 272 -4.06 3.35 -21.48
CA ARG A 272 -2.75 3.48 -20.84
C ARG A 272 -1.83 2.28 -21.09
N VAL A 273 -2.37 1.14 -21.49
CA VAL A 273 -1.59 -0.08 -21.75
C VAL A 273 -1.40 -0.25 -23.24
N ILE A 274 -0.18 0.03 -23.71
CA ILE A 274 0.17 0.10 -25.14
C ILE A 274 0.60 -1.29 -25.62
N SER A 275 -0.06 -1.78 -26.67
CA SER A 275 0.31 -3.02 -27.37
C SER A 275 1.40 -2.72 -28.40
N GLY A 276 2.62 -3.28 -28.21
CA GLY A 276 3.72 -3.15 -29.18
C GLY A 276 4.95 -2.39 -28.65
N THR A 277 6.09 -2.52 -29.35
CA THR A 277 7.40 -2.01 -28.98
C THR A 277 7.58 -0.49 -29.15
N ASN A 278 6.53 0.28 -29.37
CA ASN A 278 6.59 1.72 -29.64
C ASN A 278 6.46 2.59 -28.38
N VAL A 279 7.34 2.37 -27.38
CA VAL A 279 7.46 3.27 -26.21
C VAL A 279 8.35 4.49 -26.51
N SER A 280 8.93 4.59 -27.73
CA SER A 280 10.01 5.55 -28.04
C SER A 280 9.56 6.99 -28.37
N THR A 281 8.27 7.37 -28.21
CA THR A 281 7.82 8.71 -28.64
C THR A 281 7.16 9.57 -27.57
N ILE A 282 7.06 9.13 -26.32
CA ILE A 282 6.59 10.01 -25.24
C ILE A 282 7.82 10.52 -24.49
N ALA A 283 8.32 11.69 -24.91
CA ALA A 283 9.44 12.35 -24.25
C ALA A 283 9.10 12.66 -22.77
N PRO A 284 9.98 12.34 -21.80
CA PRO A 284 9.73 12.67 -20.42
C PRO A 284 9.64 14.21 -20.26
N ARG A 285 8.56 14.68 -19.63
CA ARG A 285 8.45 16.09 -19.25
C ARG A 285 9.58 16.41 -18.28
N LYS A 286 10.46 17.36 -18.65
CA LYS A 286 11.48 17.90 -17.77
C LYS A 286 10.79 18.58 -16.58
N HIS A 287 10.98 18.07 -15.38
CA HIS A 287 10.61 18.79 -14.17
C HIS A 287 11.38 20.11 -14.12
N PRO A 288 10.72 21.25 -13.82
CA PRO A 288 11.45 22.50 -13.61
C PRO A 288 12.34 22.32 -12.38
N LYS A 289 13.65 22.46 -12.57
CA LYS A 289 14.61 22.55 -11.46
C LYS A 289 14.23 23.77 -10.66
N SER A 290 13.89 23.60 -9.36
CA SER A 290 13.75 24.70 -8.43
C SER A 290 15.10 25.40 -8.34
N ALA A 291 15.17 26.63 -8.83
CA ALA A 291 16.32 27.51 -8.65
C ALA A 291 16.35 27.93 -7.17
N LEU A 292 17.15 27.26 -6.37
CA LEU A 292 17.61 27.79 -5.08
C LEU A 292 18.71 28.78 -5.38
N THR A 293 18.33 30.06 -5.43
CA THR A 293 19.26 31.18 -5.46
C THR A 293 19.90 31.29 -4.07
N HIS A 294 21.18 30.99 -3.97
CA HIS A 294 22.01 31.39 -2.85
C HIS A 294 22.10 32.94 -2.83
N ALA A 295 21.44 33.56 -1.88
CA ALA A 295 21.77 34.92 -1.46
C ALA A 295 22.79 34.81 -0.32
N LEU A 296 24.04 35.04 -0.65
CA LEU A 296 25.08 35.42 0.30
C LEU A 296 24.74 36.83 0.79
N VAL A 297 24.60 37.01 2.09
CA VAL A 297 24.64 38.31 2.75
C VAL A 297 26.04 38.44 3.34
N GLU A 298 26.82 39.33 2.75
CA GLU A 298 27.95 40.00 3.38
C GLU A 298 27.37 41.19 4.17
N GLU A 299 27.59 41.23 5.43
CA GLU A 299 28.12 42.28 6.32
C GLU A 299 27.80 41.94 7.78
#